data_050182fe351ef0b4854d19b9c9377361
#
_entry.id   050182fe351ef0b4854d19b9c9377361
#
_cell.length_a   1.000
_cell.length_b   1.000
_cell.length_c   1.000
_cell.angle_alpha   90.00
_cell.angle_beta   90.00
_cell.angle_gamma   90.00
#
_symmetry.space_group_name_H-M   'P 1'
#
loop_
_entity.id
_entity.type
_entity.pdbx_description
1 polymer ?
#
loop_
_entity_poly.entity_id
_entity_poly.type
_entity_poly.pdbx_seq_one_letter_code
_entity_poly.pdbx_strand_id
1 'polypeptide(L)'
;RINMTKEQALQYTKYVAKKALDELEKQRSVRFTLKDEIPSVFESKIGSVPYFPSDAEIPVDSNGNPLRFLMQIKCSDIQGLDCFPKQGMLQFWICADDCWGMCDKKGFRVIYYDAISDSTITPQMPAFNDMEKEFFPLKGEYGVAFLPTVEDAPKNSTEYEEAFCKYFNEISGEAIKSPYDLKFKLNLPFDILDEAVYNDNSAHGHKVGGSSDFCQYDPRETVEQQKRYDFQLLQMCSDFRSDSTKIMWGDAGICHFFINSEKLKNCDFRDVLYYCDCC
;
A
#
# COMPACT_ATOMS: atom_id res chain seq x y z
N ARG A 1 4.93 -28.67 29.23
CA ARG A 1 4.23 -27.37 29.47
C ARG A 1 5.20 -26.47 30.24
N ILE A 2 5.40 -25.27 29.72
CA ILE A 2 6.21 -24.23 30.36
C ILE A 2 5.36 -23.68 31.52
N ASN A 3 5.88 -23.72 32.74
CA ASN A 3 5.15 -23.23 33.91
C ASN A 3 5.35 -21.72 34.08
N MET A 4 4.52 -20.93 33.41
CA MET A 4 4.53 -19.47 33.46
C MET A 4 3.15 -18.94 33.82
N THR A 5 3.09 -17.78 34.50
CA THR A 5 1.85 -17.03 34.59
C THR A 5 1.46 -16.48 33.21
N LYS A 6 0.19 -16.14 33.04
CA LYS A 6 -0.29 -15.54 31.77
C LYS A 6 0.51 -14.28 31.37
N GLU A 7 0.80 -13.42 32.34
CA GLU A 7 1.60 -12.22 32.13
C GLU A 7 3.05 -12.51 31.72
N GLN A 8 3.69 -13.48 32.39
CA GLN A 8 5.03 -13.93 32.01
C GLN A 8 5.05 -14.53 30.60
N ALA A 9 4.05 -15.34 30.26
CA ALA A 9 3.92 -15.93 28.93
C ALA A 9 3.76 -14.86 27.84
N LEU A 10 2.95 -13.82 28.09
CA LEU A 10 2.76 -12.70 27.18
C LEU A 10 4.06 -11.89 26.98
N GLN A 11 4.73 -11.54 28.07
CA GLN A 11 6.00 -10.81 28.00
C GLN A 11 7.08 -11.62 27.27
N TYR A 12 7.14 -12.91 27.52
CA TYR A 12 8.07 -13.82 26.85
C TYR A 12 7.78 -13.91 25.34
N THR A 13 6.51 -14.04 24.96
CA THR A 13 6.10 -14.09 23.57
C THR A 13 6.45 -12.78 22.83
N LYS A 14 6.19 -11.62 23.44
CA LYS A 14 6.59 -10.29 22.90
C LYS A 14 8.12 -10.16 22.76
N TYR A 15 8.88 -10.70 23.69
CA TYR A 15 10.34 -10.71 23.61
C TYR A 15 10.84 -11.54 22.42
N VAL A 16 10.29 -12.74 22.23
CA VAL A 16 10.63 -13.62 21.09
C VAL A 16 10.24 -12.95 19.77
N ALA A 17 9.04 -12.35 19.69
CA ALA A 17 8.58 -11.62 18.52
C ALA A 17 9.54 -10.48 18.13
N LYS A 18 10.00 -9.70 19.12
CA LYS A 18 11.00 -8.66 18.89
C LYS A 18 12.32 -9.21 18.37
N LYS A 19 12.82 -10.30 18.95
CA LYS A 19 14.05 -10.97 18.50
C LYS A 19 13.94 -11.46 17.06
N ALA A 20 12.79 -12.01 16.67
CA ALA A 20 12.54 -12.45 15.31
C ALA A 20 12.60 -11.27 14.34
N LEU A 21 11.95 -10.14 14.66
CA LEU A 21 11.98 -8.93 13.85
C LEU A 21 13.39 -8.31 13.73
N ASP A 22 14.17 -8.32 14.81
CA ASP A 22 15.52 -7.76 14.83
C ASP A 22 16.50 -8.54 13.90
N GLU A 23 16.20 -9.81 13.58
CA GLU A 23 16.99 -10.63 12.63
C GLU A 23 16.65 -10.31 11.16
N LEU A 24 15.44 -9.86 10.89
CA LEU A 24 14.94 -9.67 9.54
C LEU A 24 15.37 -8.33 8.93
N GLU A 25 15.49 -8.32 7.60
CA GLU A 25 15.83 -7.11 6.87
C GLU A 25 14.72 -6.09 6.99
N LYS A 26 15.09 -4.87 7.38
CA LYS A 26 14.18 -3.74 7.43
C LYS A 26 13.85 -3.26 6.02
N GLN A 27 12.60 -2.88 5.80
CA GLN A 27 12.14 -2.36 4.53
C GLN A 27 12.09 -0.83 4.54
N ARG A 28 12.39 -0.22 3.40
CA ARG A 28 12.28 1.22 3.22
C ARG A 28 10.97 1.56 2.53
N SER A 29 10.31 2.57 3.04
CA SER A 29 9.11 3.15 2.45
C SER A 29 9.15 4.68 2.50
N VAL A 30 8.28 5.30 1.73
CA VAL A 30 7.96 6.72 1.88
C VAL A 30 6.48 6.82 2.18
N ARG A 31 6.16 7.11 3.42
CA ARG A 31 4.78 7.32 3.88
C ARG A 31 4.31 8.70 3.49
N PHE A 32 3.01 8.86 3.34
CA PHE A 32 2.44 10.19 3.15
C PHE A 32 1.15 10.39 3.93
N THR A 33 0.89 11.66 4.25
CA THR A 33 -0.33 12.13 4.89
C THR A 33 -1.00 13.17 4.02
N LEU A 34 -2.34 13.27 4.13
CA LEU A 34 -3.14 14.23 3.39
C LEU A 34 -3.11 15.60 4.06
N LYS A 35 -2.99 16.64 3.25
CA LYS A 35 -3.12 18.04 3.64
C LYS A 35 -4.36 18.64 2.99
N ASP A 36 -5.08 19.48 3.71
CA ASP A 36 -6.29 20.15 3.19
C ASP A 36 -5.96 21.29 2.19
N GLU A 37 -4.68 21.64 2.05
CA GLU A 37 -4.18 22.58 1.06
C GLU A 37 -4.12 21.93 -0.32
N ILE A 38 -4.70 22.57 -1.34
CA ILE A 38 -4.68 22.11 -2.73
C ILE A 38 -3.46 22.71 -3.42
N PRO A 39 -2.46 21.90 -3.77
CA PRO A 39 -1.26 22.40 -4.43
C PRO A 39 -1.47 22.69 -5.92
N SER A 40 -0.48 23.30 -6.54
CA SER A 40 -0.47 23.58 -7.99
C SER A 40 -0.46 22.29 -8.82
N VAL A 41 -0.63 22.39 -10.13
CA VAL A 41 -0.55 21.25 -11.06
C VAL A 41 0.85 20.63 -11.13
N PHE A 42 1.88 21.32 -10.65
CA PHE A 42 3.27 20.86 -10.67
C PHE A 42 3.73 20.12 -9.40
N GLU A 43 2.83 19.92 -8.45
CA GLU A 43 3.13 19.30 -7.16
C GLU A 43 2.43 17.97 -6.99
N SER A 44 2.91 17.16 -6.04
CA SER A 44 2.25 15.92 -5.63
C SER A 44 0.90 16.21 -5.00
N LYS A 45 -0.14 15.48 -5.40
CA LYS A 45 -1.51 15.67 -4.90
C LYS A 45 -2.41 14.44 -5.11
N ILE A 46 -3.53 14.46 -4.41
CA ILE A 46 -4.64 13.52 -4.56
C ILE A 46 -5.86 14.28 -5.07
N GLY A 47 -6.48 13.80 -6.16
CA GLY A 47 -7.60 14.50 -6.79
C GLY A 47 -7.20 15.84 -7.42
N SER A 48 -8.17 16.72 -7.65
CA SER A 48 -7.98 18.03 -8.27
C SER A 48 -7.56 17.95 -9.75
N VAL A 49 -7.10 19.07 -10.31
CA VAL A 49 -6.59 19.14 -11.68
C VAL A 49 -5.17 18.58 -11.73
N PRO A 50 -4.92 17.51 -12.51
CA PRO A 50 -3.59 16.92 -12.63
C PRO A 50 -2.62 17.81 -13.44
N TYR A 51 -1.32 17.52 -13.33
CA TYR A 51 -0.35 17.92 -14.34
C TYR A 51 -0.76 17.30 -15.68
N PHE A 52 -0.96 18.14 -16.70
CA PHE A 52 -1.45 17.67 -17.99
C PHE A 52 -0.74 18.46 -19.11
N PRO A 53 0.32 17.89 -19.73
CA PRO A 53 0.98 18.49 -20.88
C PRO A 53 0.02 18.75 -22.02
N SER A 54 0.31 19.74 -22.85
CA SER A 54 -0.58 20.17 -23.95
C SER A 54 -0.82 19.10 -25.03
N ASP A 55 0.05 18.10 -25.11
CA ASP A 55 0.00 16.94 -26.02
C ASP A 55 -0.51 15.65 -25.34
N ALA A 56 -0.87 15.70 -24.05
CA ALA A 56 -1.39 14.55 -23.34
C ALA A 56 -2.86 14.29 -23.69
N GLU A 57 -3.23 13.02 -23.59
CA GLU A 57 -4.61 12.55 -23.76
C GLU A 57 -5.15 11.99 -22.45
N ILE A 58 -6.44 12.20 -22.17
CA ILE A 58 -7.12 11.59 -21.04
C ILE A 58 -7.18 10.09 -21.27
N PRO A 59 -6.66 9.25 -20.34
CA PRO A 59 -6.73 7.82 -20.49
C PRO A 59 -8.18 7.34 -20.45
N VAL A 60 -8.49 6.30 -21.24
CA VAL A 60 -9.84 5.75 -21.36
C VAL A 60 -9.85 4.26 -21.07
N ASP A 61 -11.01 3.76 -20.61
CA ASP A 61 -11.30 2.34 -20.42
C ASP A 61 -11.48 1.59 -21.77
N SER A 62 -11.84 0.31 -21.72
CA SER A 62 -12.06 -0.51 -22.92
C SER A 62 -13.25 -0.05 -23.75
N ASN A 63 -14.17 0.72 -23.20
CA ASN A 63 -15.36 1.27 -23.86
C ASN A 63 -15.17 2.71 -24.36
N GLY A 64 -14.00 3.32 -24.11
CA GLY A 64 -13.71 4.70 -24.46
C GLY A 64 -14.20 5.73 -23.44
N ASN A 65 -14.62 5.33 -22.25
CA ASN A 65 -14.97 6.27 -21.19
C ASN A 65 -13.70 6.79 -20.50
N PRO A 66 -13.63 8.08 -20.12
CA PRO A 66 -12.48 8.64 -19.48
C PRO A 66 -12.26 8.04 -18.08
N LEU A 67 -11.02 7.66 -17.77
CA LEU A 67 -10.61 7.35 -16.42
C LEU A 67 -10.62 8.61 -15.54
N ARG A 68 -10.73 8.43 -14.25
CA ARG A 68 -10.69 9.50 -13.25
C ARG A 68 -9.30 9.59 -12.62
N PHE A 69 -8.83 10.80 -12.47
CA PHE A 69 -7.53 11.08 -11.85
C PHE A 69 -7.59 10.79 -10.35
N LEU A 70 -6.70 9.93 -9.88
CA LEU A 70 -6.60 9.52 -8.48
C LEU A 70 -5.53 10.33 -7.74
N MET A 71 -4.30 10.27 -8.22
CA MET A 71 -3.13 10.85 -7.55
C MET A 71 -2.02 11.14 -8.56
N GLN A 72 -1.20 12.13 -8.26
CA GLN A 72 0.12 12.29 -8.88
C GLN A 72 1.21 12.46 -7.83
N ILE A 73 2.38 11.94 -8.17
CA ILE A 73 3.60 12.05 -7.39
C ILE A 73 4.66 12.75 -8.23
N LYS A 74 5.13 13.90 -7.77
CA LYS A 74 6.35 14.50 -8.27
C LYS A 74 7.52 13.66 -7.80
N CYS A 75 8.21 12.99 -8.70
CA CYS A 75 9.16 11.94 -8.33
C CYS A 75 10.30 12.44 -7.43
N SER A 76 10.69 13.71 -7.54
CA SER A 76 11.68 14.33 -6.65
C SER A 76 11.25 14.43 -5.18
N ASP A 77 9.95 14.28 -4.88
CA ASP A 77 9.44 14.29 -3.51
C ASP A 77 9.65 12.93 -2.81
N ILE A 78 9.89 11.87 -3.59
CA ILE A 78 10.17 10.53 -3.07
C ILE A 78 11.65 10.36 -2.78
N GLN A 79 12.01 10.47 -1.51
CA GLN A 79 13.39 10.32 -1.05
C GLN A 79 13.57 9.05 -0.23
N GLY A 80 14.76 8.45 -0.26
CA GLY A 80 15.08 7.25 0.49
C GLY A 80 14.74 5.93 -0.23
N LEU A 81 14.19 5.98 -1.46
CA LEU A 81 13.97 4.84 -2.34
C LEU A 81 14.83 4.97 -3.59
N ASP A 82 15.97 4.27 -3.62
CA ASP A 82 16.97 4.41 -4.69
C ASP A 82 16.48 3.93 -6.05
N CYS A 83 15.55 2.96 -6.06
CA CYS A 83 14.94 2.42 -7.28
C CYS A 83 13.88 3.35 -7.89
N PHE A 84 13.38 4.35 -7.14
CA PHE A 84 12.34 5.25 -7.62
C PHE A 84 12.92 6.36 -8.52
N PRO A 85 12.22 6.78 -9.59
CA PRO A 85 12.65 7.89 -10.44
C PRO A 85 12.96 9.16 -9.65
N LYS A 86 14.02 9.87 -10.02
CA LYS A 86 14.46 11.08 -9.29
C LYS A 86 13.85 12.37 -9.85
N GLN A 87 13.21 12.30 -11.01
CA GLN A 87 12.56 13.43 -11.70
C GLN A 87 11.28 12.98 -12.39
N GLY A 88 10.50 13.95 -12.86
CA GLY A 88 9.28 13.71 -13.61
C GLY A 88 8.04 13.63 -12.71
N MET A 89 6.93 13.27 -13.33
CA MET A 89 5.61 13.17 -12.69
C MET A 89 5.01 11.79 -12.95
N LEU A 90 4.63 11.11 -11.90
CA LEU A 90 3.95 9.80 -11.95
C LEU A 90 2.48 10.00 -11.59
N GLN A 91 1.57 9.51 -12.42
CA GLN A 91 0.13 9.66 -12.25
C GLN A 91 -0.57 8.32 -12.19
N PHE A 92 -1.64 8.27 -11.38
CA PHE A 92 -2.52 7.13 -11.20
C PHE A 92 -3.94 7.51 -11.58
N TRP A 93 -4.55 6.71 -12.46
CA TRP A 93 -5.90 6.91 -12.98
C TRP A 93 -6.68 5.61 -12.88
N ILE A 94 -7.97 5.68 -12.53
CA ILE A 94 -8.85 4.51 -12.38
C ILE A 94 -10.24 4.78 -12.96
N CYS A 95 -10.98 3.71 -13.31
CA CYS A 95 -12.43 3.82 -13.49
C CYS A 95 -13.10 4.13 -12.15
N ALA A 96 -14.16 4.92 -12.21
CA ALA A 96 -15.03 5.18 -11.06
C ALA A 96 -16.30 4.30 -11.16
N ASP A 97 -16.11 2.99 -11.12
CA ASP A 97 -17.15 1.97 -11.14
C ASP A 97 -17.18 1.15 -9.83
N ASP A 98 -18.09 0.22 -9.71
CA ASP A 98 -18.30 -0.59 -8.51
C ASP A 98 -17.17 -1.58 -8.19
N CYS A 99 -16.25 -1.79 -9.12
CA CYS A 99 -15.03 -2.56 -8.92
C CYS A 99 -13.74 -1.73 -9.10
N TRP A 100 -13.83 -0.41 -9.09
CA TRP A 100 -12.72 0.55 -9.22
C TRP A 100 -11.81 0.28 -10.42
N GLY A 101 -12.36 -0.22 -11.51
CA GLY A 101 -11.62 -0.53 -12.72
C GLY A 101 -10.92 -1.89 -12.75
N MET A 102 -11.02 -2.72 -11.69
CA MET A 102 -10.40 -4.04 -11.69
C MET A 102 -11.05 -5.03 -12.67
N CYS A 103 -12.32 -4.80 -13.04
CA CYS A 103 -13.07 -5.65 -13.96
C CYS A 103 -12.78 -5.34 -15.44
N ASP A 104 -12.07 -4.27 -15.75
CA ASP A 104 -11.71 -3.87 -17.10
C ASP A 104 -10.18 -3.92 -17.29
N LYS A 105 -9.72 -4.49 -18.41
CA LYS A 105 -8.28 -4.56 -18.75
C LYS A 105 -7.62 -3.18 -18.89
N LYS A 106 -8.40 -2.15 -19.19
CA LYS A 106 -7.99 -0.76 -19.28
C LYS A 106 -8.60 0.10 -18.16
N GLY A 107 -9.13 -0.52 -17.11
CA GLY A 107 -9.82 0.17 -16.02
C GLY A 107 -8.92 0.98 -15.10
N PHE A 108 -7.61 0.92 -15.30
CA PHE A 108 -6.63 1.77 -14.63
C PHE A 108 -5.50 2.16 -15.58
N ARG A 109 -4.75 3.22 -15.21
CA ARG A 109 -3.55 3.63 -15.93
C ARG A 109 -2.54 4.24 -14.97
N VAL A 110 -1.26 3.89 -15.16
CA VAL A 110 -0.13 4.60 -14.57
C VAL A 110 0.60 5.31 -15.72
N ILE A 111 0.78 6.62 -15.58
CA ILE A 111 1.42 7.46 -16.60
C ILE A 111 2.64 8.13 -15.98
N TYR A 112 3.77 8.04 -16.66
CA TYR A 112 4.99 8.70 -16.25
C TYR A 112 5.42 9.72 -17.30
N TYR A 113 5.58 10.95 -16.86
CA TYR A 113 6.20 12.03 -17.61
C TYR A 113 7.61 12.24 -17.08
N ASP A 114 8.61 11.99 -17.90
CA ASP A 114 10.04 12.02 -17.52
C ASP A 114 10.57 13.43 -17.24
N ALA A 115 9.88 14.44 -17.78
CA ALA A 115 10.16 15.84 -17.53
C ALA A 115 8.85 16.61 -17.26
N ILE A 116 8.94 17.63 -16.40
CA ILE A 116 7.83 18.55 -16.12
C ILE A 116 8.02 19.80 -16.96
N SER A 117 7.08 20.03 -17.87
CA SER A 117 7.05 21.21 -18.75
C SER A 117 6.09 22.27 -18.21
N ASP A 118 6.41 23.55 -18.41
CA ASP A 118 5.50 24.66 -18.09
C ASP A 118 4.33 24.75 -19.05
N SER A 119 4.39 24.05 -20.22
CA SER A 119 3.30 24.02 -21.21
C SER A 119 2.25 22.99 -20.81
N THR A 120 1.27 23.44 -20.04
CA THR A 120 0.17 22.61 -19.54
C THR A 120 -1.18 23.14 -19.98
N ILE A 121 -2.17 22.25 -20.03
CA ILE A 121 -3.58 22.58 -20.21
C ILE A 121 -4.42 21.99 -19.09
N THR A 122 -5.62 22.54 -18.88
CA THR A 122 -6.62 21.89 -18.03
C THR A 122 -7.36 20.85 -18.85
N PRO A 123 -7.30 19.55 -18.49
CA PRO A 123 -8.02 18.53 -19.25
C PRO A 123 -9.53 18.75 -19.14
N GLN A 124 -10.23 18.62 -20.27
CA GLN A 124 -11.69 18.74 -20.33
C GLN A 124 -12.33 17.43 -19.89
N MET A 125 -12.47 17.25 -18.57
CA MET A 125 -13.11 16.08 -17.99
C MET A 125 -14.63 16.24 -17.97
N PRO A 126 -15.39 15.21 -18.39
CA PRO A 126 -16.85 15.22 -18.17
C PRO A 126 -17.15 15.24 -16.65
N ALA A 127 -18.27 15.85 -16.29
CA ALA A 127 -18.75 15.80 -14.92
C ALA A 127 -18.98 14.34 -14.49
N PHE A 128 -18.78 14.08 -13.19
CA PHE A 128 -19.09 12.77 -12.63
C PHE A 128 -20.59 12.47 -12.77
N ASN A 129 -20.94 11.30 -13.31
CA ASN A 129 -22.30 10.77 -13.26
C ASN A 129 -22.58 10.23 -11.83
N ASP A 130 -23.82 9.77 -11.58
CA ASP A 130 -24.23 9.37 -10.24
C ASP A 130 -23.51 8.11 -9.75
N MET A 131 -23.25 7.15 -10.63
CA MET A 131 -22.48 5.93 -10.33
C MET A 131 -21.03 6.30 -9.97
N GLU A 132 -20.38 7.16 -10.76
CA GLU A 132 -19.03 7.60 -10.49
C GLU A 132 -18.91 8.36 -9.15
N LYS A 133 -19.90 9.20 -8.80
CA LYS A 133 -19.95 9.90 -7.49
C LYS A 133 -20.06 8.93 -6.32
N GLU A 134 -20.82 7.84 -6.50
CA GLU A 134 -21.00 6.82 -5.48
C GLU A 134 -19.70 6.04 -5.25
N PHE A 135 -19.10 5.52 -6.32
CA PHE A 135 -17.99 4.56 -6.22
C PHE A 135 -16.59 5.18 -6.23
N PHE A 136 -16.43 6.41 -6.72
CA PHE A 136 -15.09 7.01 -6.70
C PHE A 136 -14.59 7.22 -5.27
N PRO A 137 -13.38 6.72 -4.93
CA PRO A 137 -12.94 6.64 -3.54
C PRO A 137 -12.65 8.01 -2.91
N LEU A 138 -12.28 9.01 -3.71
CA LEU A 138 -11.93 10.33 -3.18
C LEU A 138 -13.19 11.15 -2.84
N LYS A 139 -13.22 11.71 -1.65
CA LYS A 139 -14.30 12.61 -1.18
C LYS A 139 -13.85 14.08 -1.14
N GLY A 140 -12.66 14.37 -1.64
CA GLY A 140 -12.09 15.71 -1.71
C GLY A 140 -10.79 15.74 -2.51
N GLU A 141 -10.09 16.86 -2.42
CA GLU A 141 -8.84 17.16 -3.09
C GLU A 141 -7.80 17.53 -2.03
N TYR A 142 -6.59 16.96 -2.12
CA TYR A 142 -5.62 17.05 -1.04
C TYR A 142 -4.19 17.21 -1.58
N GLY A 143 -3.42 18.05 -0.91
CA GLY A 143 -1.98 17.98 -0.97
C GLY A 143 -1.46 16.76 -0.19
N VAL A 144 -0.18 16.46 -0.35
CA VAL A 144 0.48 15.35 0.36
C VAL A 144 1.77 15.79 1.01
N ALA A 145 2.08 15.21 2.16
CA ALA A 145 3.37 15.35 2.82
C ALA A 145 4.04 13.98 2.91
N PHE A 146 5.22 13.85 2.34
CA PHE A 146 6.01 12.62 2.33
C PHE A 146 6.98 12.55 3.49
N LEU A 147 7.16 11.34 4.03
CA LEU A 147 8.09 11.03 5.11
C LEU A 147 8.82 9.70 4.81
N PRO A 148 10.13 9.74 4.50
CA PRO A 148 10.93 8.53 4.42
C PRO A 148 10.90 7.76 5.74
N THR A 149 10.66 6.45 5.67
CA THR A 149 10.44 5.59 6.82
C THR A 149 11.19 4.27 6.64
N VAL A 150 11.64 3.70 7.75
CA VAL A 150 12.18 2.34 7.82
C VAL A 150 11.18 1.49 8.60
N GLU A 151 10.72 0.41 8.01
CA GLU A 151 9.70 -0.49 8.55
C GLU A 151 10.32 -1.82 8.94
N ASP A 152 9.80 -2.45 9.98
CA ASP A 152 10.07 -3.85 10.29
C ASP A 152 9.48 -4.76 9.21
N ALA A 153 10.01 -5.99 9.10
CA ALA A 153 9.39 -7.01 8.26
C ALA A 153 7.95 -7.31 8.74
N PRO A 154 7.04 -7.64 7.83
CA PRO A 154 5.66 -7.92 8.21
C PRO A 154 5.56 -9.19 9.04
N LYS A 155 4.84 -9.12 10.16
CA LYS A 155 4.68 -10.23 11.11
C LYS A 155 3.81 -11.39 10.59
N ASN A 156 3.16 -11.21 9.46
CA ASN A 156 2.43 -12.27 8.75
C ASN A 156 3.26 -12.93 7.63
N SER A 157 4.56 -12.61 7.52
CA SER A 157 5.44 -13.25 6.54
C SER A 157 5.95 -14.61 7.00
N THR A 158 6.24 -15.50 6.05
CA THR A 158 6.85 -16.81 6.33
C THR A 158 8.19 -16.65 7.04
N GLU A 159 9.01 -15.69 6.62
CA GLU A 159 10.32 -15.39 7.20
C GLU A 159 10.22 -15.00 8.67
N TYR A 160 9.21 -14.21 9.03
CA TYR A 160 8.96 -13.85 10.41
C TYR A 160 8.51 -15.06 11.24
N GLU A 161 7.59 -15.87 10.76
CA GLU A 161 7.14 -17.07 11.47
C GLU A 161 8.28 -18.07 11.69
N GLU A 162 9.13 -18.27 10.70
CA GLU A 162 10.32 -19.13 10.81
C GLU A 162 11.31 -18.57 11.85
N ALA A 163 11.62 -17.28 11.80
CA ALA A 163 12.50 -16.63 12.77
C ALA A 163 11.91 -16.70 14.18
N PHE A 164 10.60 -16.47 14.33
CA PHE A 164 9.91 -16.58 15.60
C PHE A 164 10.02 -17.99 16.20
N CYS A 165 9.70 -19.02 15.40
CA CYS A 165 9.79 -20.42 15.85
C CYS A 165 11.22 -20.80 16.21
N LYS A 166 12.21 -20.38 15.41
CA LYS A 166 13.63 -20.58 15.70
C LYS A 166 14.01 -20.03 17.08
N TYR A 167 13.75 -18.76 17.32
CA TYR A 167 14.11 -18.13 18.60
C TYR A 167 13.33 -18.67 19.78
N PHE A 168 12.04 -18.96 19.60
CA PHE A 168 11.26 -19.60 20.65
C PHE A 168 11.86 -20.95 21.04
N ASN A 169 12.18 -21.80 20.07
CA ASN A 169 12.73 -23.14 20.30
C ASN A 169 14.13 -23.08 20.95
N GLU A 170 14.98 -22.16 20.48
CA GLU A 170 16.33 -21.97 21.05
C GLU A 170 16.29 -21.55 22.53
N ILE A 171 15.40 -20.63 22.89
CA ILE A 171 15.34 -20.06 24.24
C ILE A 171 14.57 -20.98 25.20
N SER A 172 13.48 -21.60 24.73
CA SER A 172 12.62 -22.45 25.58
C SER A 172 13.05 -23.88 25.68
N GLY A 173 13.85 -24.40 24.73
CA GLY A 173 14.15 -25.81 24.56
C GLY A 173 12.96 -26.66 24.07
N GLU A 174 11.88 -26.00 23.64
CA GLU A 174 10.70 -26.62 23.03
C GLU A 174 10.86 -26.75 21.52
N ALA A 175 9.92 -27.41 20.86
CA ALA A 175 9.87 -27.54 19.40
C ALA A 175 8.49 -27.17 18.89
N ILE A 176 8.30 -25.89 18.58
CA ILE A 176 7.11 -25.40 17.84
C ILE A 176 7.43 -25.33 16.36
N LYS A 177 6.40 -25.52 15.51
CA LYS A 177 6.47 -25.39 14.05
C LYS A 177 5.74 -24.18 13.53
N SER A 178 4.83 -23.63 14.35
CA SER A 178 4.09 -22.41 14.08
C SER A 178 3.91 -21.63 15.38
N PRO A 179 3.86 -20.30 15.35
CA PRO A 179 3.51 -19.48 16.51
C PRO A 179 2.19 -19.88 17.16
N TYR A 180 1.23 -20.42 16.38
CA TYR A 180 -0.05 -20.93 16.90
C TYR A 180 0.09 -22.11 17.88
N ASP A 181 1.19 -22.85 17.83
CA ASP A 181 1.47 -23.93 18.79
C ASP A 181 1.59 -23.42 20.24
N LEU A 182 1.85 -22.12 20.41
CA LEU A 182 1.94 -21.47 21.73
C LEU A 182 0.61 -21.50 22.50
N LYS A 183 -0.52 -21.56 21.82
CA LYS A 183 -1.82 -21.75 22.45
C LYS A 183 -1.82 -22.98 23.37
N PHE A 184 -1.18 -24.05 22.94
CA PHE A 184 -1.12 -25.31 23.68
C PHE A 184 0.09 -25.38 24.63
N LYS A 185 1.21 -24.75 24.25
CA LYS A 185 2.46 -24.79 25.04
C LYS A 185 2.41 -23.82 26.23
N LEU A 186 1.92 -22.60 26.03
CA LEU A 186 1.84 -21.56 27.05
C LEU A 186 0.43 -21.36 27.62
N ASN A 187 -0.56 -22.09 27.11
CA ASN A 187 -1.97 -21.93 27.46
C ASN A 187 -2.46 -20.47 27.35
N LEU A 188 -2.04 -19.78 26.28
CA LEU A 188 -2.48 -18.43 25.99
C LEU A 188 -3.80 -18.46 25.20
N PRO A 189 -4.77 -17.61 25.55
CA PRO A 189 -5.93 -17.34 24.69
C PRO A 189 -5.50 -16.86 23.30
N PHE A 190 -6.30 -17.20 22.28
CA PHE A 190 -5.96 -16.91 20.89
C PHE A 190 -5.83 -15.41 20.63
N ASP A 191 -6.74 -14.59 21.15
CA ASP A 191 -6.74 -13.12 21.04
C ASP A 191 -5.46 -12.49 21.62
N ILE A 192 -4.98 -13.02 22.75
CA ILE A 192 -3.73 -12.53 23.37
C ILE A 192 -2.50 -12.98 22.58
N LEU A 193 -2.53 -14.20 22.06
CA LEU A 193 -1.46 -14.69 21.20
C LEU A 193 -1.37 -13.90 19.90
N ASP A 194 -2.51 -13.66 19.28
CA ASP A 194 -2.60 -12.87 18.05
C ASP A 194 -2.05 -11.45 18.25
N GLU A 195 -2.46 -10.77 19.32
CA GLU A 195 -1.91 -9.47 19.70
C GLU A 195 -0.39 -9.49 19.92
N ALA A 196 0.13 -10.51 20.59
CA ALA A 196 1.55 -10.58 20.95
C ALA A 196 2.46 -10.92 19.76
N VAL A 197 1.98 -11.76 18.84
CA VAL A 197 2.78 -12.32 17.74
C VAL A 197 2.52 -11.58 16.43
N TYR A 198 1.26 -11.36 16.06
CA TYR A 198 0.88 -10.90 14.74
C TYR A 198 0.37 -9.47 14.68
N ASN A 199 -0.07 -8.88 15.82
CA ASN A 199 -0.58 -7.52 15.78
C ASN A 199 0.51 -6.55 15.33
N ASP A 200 0.35 -6.08 14.11
CA ASP A 200 1.26 -5.17 13.47
C ASP A 200 0.50 -4.28 12.48
N ASN A 201 0.26 -3.04 12.91
CA ASN A 201 -0.25 -2.00 12.03
C ASN A 201 0.87 -1.25 11.29
N SER A 202 2.12 -1.76 11.32
CA SER A 202 3.27 -1.08 10.71
C SER A 202 3.13 -0.98 9.18
N ALA A 203 2.47 -1.96 8.56
CA ALA A 203 2.21 -1.94 7.12
C ALA A 203 1.07 -1.01 6.70
N HIS A 204 0.15 -0.65 7.63
CA HIS A 204 -1.02 0.18 7.33
C HIS A 204 -0.65 1.63 7.02
N GLY A 205 -1.47 2.29 6.20
CA GLY A 205 -1.37 3.70 5.84
C GLY A 205 -0.93 3.94 4.41
N HIS A 206 -0.98 5.20 3.98
CA HIS A 206 -0.59 5.59 2.63
C HIS A 206 0.92 5.55 2.48
N LYS A 207 1.42 4.93 1.40
CA LYS A 207 2.87 4.86 1.15
C LYS A 207 3.27 4.40 -0.25
N VAL A 208 4.55 4.62 -0.55
CA VAL A 208 5.33 4.08 -1.66
C VAL A 208 6.41 3.18 -1.08
N GLY A 209 6.61 1.99 -1.63
CA GLY A 209 7.54 0.99 -1.09
C GLY A 209 7.06 0.37 0.23
N GLY A 210 7.95 -0.36 0.90
CA GLY A 210 7.68 -1.03 2.16
C GLY A 210 6.78 -2.25 2.04
N SER A 211 6.34 -2.76 3.18
CA SER A 211 5.42 -3.89 3.29
C SER A 211 3.99 -3.50 2.94
N SER A 212 3.28 -4.36 2.24
CA SER A 212 1.87 -4.14 1.88
C SER A 212 0.94 -4.59 3.00
N ASP A 213 -0.16 -3.85 3.17
CA ASP A 213 -1.28 -4.22 4.04
C ASP A 213 -2.49 -4.58 3.18
N PHE A 214 -3.21 -5.63 3.53
CA PHE A 214 -4.38 -6.11 2.79
C PHE A 214 -5.54 -6.38 3.75
N CYS A 215 -6.76 -6.08 3.30
CA CYS A 215 -7.96 -6.47 4.03
C CYS A 215 -8.22 -7.98 3.89
N GLN A 216 -7.94 -8.56 2.74
CA GLN A 216 -8.25 -9.97 2.45
C GLN A 216 -6.99 -10.81 2.22
N TYR A 217 -6.24 -10.57 1.13
CA TYR A 217 -5.05 -11.33 0.79
C TYR A 217 -4.16 -10.60 -0.22
N ASP A 218 -2.88 -11.00 -0.27
CA ASP A 218 -1.96 -10.54 -1.30
C ASP A 218 -2.15 -11.34 -2.60
N PRO A 219 -2.62 -10.72 -3.71
CA PRO A 219 -2.83 -11.41 -4.96
C PRO A 219 -1.53 -11.97 -5.55
N ARG A 220 -0.38 -11.44 -5.17
CA ARG A 220 0.94 -11.89 -5.63
C ARG A 220 1.34 -13.25 -5.03
N GLU A 221 0.78 -13.61 -3.86
CA GLU A 221 1.02 -14.93 -3.24
C GLU A 221 0.16 -16.03 -3.87
N THR A 222 -1.03 -15.67 -4.34
CA THR A 222 -2.02 -16.63 -4.86
C THR A 222 -1.86 -16.92 -6.35
N VAL A 223 -1.28 -15.99 -7.12
CA VAL A 223 -1.10 -16.08 -8.57
C VAL A 223 0.37 -16.03 -8.92
N GLU A 224 0.94 -17.16 -9.35
CA GLU A 224 2.39 -17.29 -9.62
C GLU A 224 2.93 -16.21 -10.59
N GLN A 225 2.16 -15.86 -11.63
CA GLN A 225 2.56 -14.84 -12.59
C GLN A 225 2.63 -13.44 -11.98
N GLN A 226 2.02 -13.21 -10.82
CA GLN A 226 2.00 -11.91 -10.15
C GLN A 226 3.15 -11.73 -9.16
N LYS A 227 3.89 -12.77 -8.81
CA LYS A 227 5.09 -12.68 -7.96
C LYS A 227 6.18 -11.76 -8.52
N ARG A 228 6.18 -11.54 -9.85
CA ARG A 228 7.11 -10.62 -10.50
C ARG A 228 6.93 -9.15 -10.15
N TYR A 229 5.77 -8.78 -9.59
CA TYR A 229 5.48 -7.41 -9.15
C TYR A 229 5.95 -7.20 -7.71
N ASP A 230 7.25 -7.14 -7.54
CA ASP A 230 7.97 -7.20 -6.26
C ASP A 230 8.09 -5.84 -5.54
N PHE A 231 7.67 -4.73 -6.19
CA PHE A 231 7.72 -3.40 -5.60
C PHE A 231 6.33 -2.76 -5.48
N GLN A 232 5.99 -2.26 -4.29
CA GLN A 232 4.77 -1.50 -4.04
C GLN A 232 4.94 -0.05 -4.53
N LEU A 233 4.36 0.26 -5.69
CA LEU A 233 4.44 1.58 -6.30
C LEU A 233 3.56 2.60 -5.58
N LEU A 234 2.40 2.16 -5.09
CA LEU A 234 1.48 2.96 -4.28
C LEU A 234 0.61 2.03 -3.43
N GLN A 235 0.46 2.36 -2.17
CA GLN A 235 -0.62 1.90 -1.29
C GLN A 235 -1.43 3.11 -0.85
N MET A 236 -2.74 3.06 -1.05
CA MET A 236 -3.66 4.10 -0.62
C MET A 236 -4.79 3.48 0.19
N CYS A 237 -4.78 3.69 1.49
CA CYS A 237 -5.80 3.19 2.41
C CYS A 237 -7.04 4.10 2.42
N SER A 238 -8.16 3.57 2.86
CA SER A 238 -9.26 4.41 3.30
C SER A 238 -8.79 5.33 4.43
N ASP A 239 -9.19 6.59 4.39
CA ASP A 239 -8.85 7.61 5.38
C ASP A 239 -10.15 8.27 5.84
N PHE A 240 -10.62 7.85 7.02
CA PHE A 240 -11.86 8.31 7.60
C PHE A 240 -11.75 8.40 9.12
N ARG A 241 -12.53 9.32 9.67
CA ARG A 241 -12.71 9.50 11.11
C ARG A 241 -14.20 9.62 11.38
N SER A 242 -14.59 9.64 12.66
CA SER A 242 -15.99 9.74 13.06
C SER A 242 -16.76 10.92 12.46
N ASP A 243 -16.08 12.00 12.10
CA ASP A 243 -16.63 13.26 11.62
C ASP A 243 -16.25 13.61 10.18
N SER A 244 -15.35 12.86 9.54
CA SER A 244 -14.90 13.14 8.17
C SER A 244 -14.40 11.89 7.45
N THR A 245 -14.71 11.80 6.16
CA THR A 245 -14.17 10.80 5.24
C THR A 245 -13.44 11.51 4.11
N LYS A 246 -12.14 11.23 3.96
CA LYS A 246 -11.31 11.78 2.87
C LYS A 246 -11.19 10.80 1.71
N ILE A 247 -10.96 9.53 2.02
CA ILE A 247 -10.82 8.44 1.05
C ILE A 247 -11.62 7.24 1.57
N MET A 248 -12.37 6.57 0.69
CA MET A 248 -13.13 5.38 1.05
C MET A 248 -13.11 4.38 -0.12
N TRP A 249 -12.45 3.26 0.08
CA TRP A 249 -12.44 2.11 -0.82
C TRP A 249 -13.44 1.08 -0.30
N GLY A 250 -14.64 1.06 -0.87
CA GLY A 250 -15.71 0.18 -0.41
C GLY A 250 -15.99 0.29 1.08
N ASP A 251 -15.82 -0.81 1.81
CA ASP A 251 -15.93 -0.85 3.28
C ASP A 251 -14.52 -0.85 3.90
N ALA A 252 -13.96 0.35 4.07
CA ALA A 252 -12.66 0.60 4.69
C ALA A 252 -11.46 -0.13 4.02
N GLY A 253 -11.51 -0.32 2.71
CA GLY A 253 -10.52 -1.06 1.93
C GLY A 253 -9.21 -0.32 1.65
N ILE A 254 -8.36 -0.98 0.88
CA ILE A 254 -7.03 -0.53 0.50
C ILE A 254 -6.82 -0.75 -1.01
N CYS A 255 -6.18 0.23 -1.64
CA CYS A 255 -5.80 0.17 -3.05
C CYS A 255 -4.29 0.03 -3.19
N HIS A 256 -3.86 -0.78 -4.14
CA HIS A 256 -2.46 -1.06 -4.43
C HIS A 256 -2.13 -0.94 -5.91
N PHE A 257 -0.94 -0.41 -6.18
CA PHE A 257 -0.28 -0.52 -7.48
C PHE A 257 1.10 -1.16 -7.25
N PHE A 258 1.38 -2.24 -7.96
CA PHE A 258 2.66 -2.94 -7.88
C PHE A 258 3.36 -2.96 -9.23
N ILE A 259 4.68 -2.93 -9.20
CA ILE A 259 5.52 -2.96 -10.39
C ILE A 259 6.70 -3.91 -10.16
N ASN A 260 7.28 -4.43 -11.23
CA ASN A 260 8.56 -5.09 -11.15
C ASN A 260 9.67 -4.07 -10.89
N SER A 261 10.54 -4.33 -9.92
CA SER A 261 11.59 -3.40 -9.47
C SER A 261 12.59 -3.04 -10.59
N GLU A 262 12.90 -3.96 -11.52
CA GLU A 262 13.77 -3.65 -12.66
C GLU A 262 13.07 -2.75 -13.69
N LYS A 263 11.76 -2.93 -13.89
CA LYS A 263 10.96 -2.02 -14.73
C LYS A 263 10.89 -0.62 -14.12
N LEU A 264 10.70 -0.53 -12.80
CA LEU A 264 10.71 0.74 -12.08
C LEU A 264 12.04 1.50 -12.26
N LYS A 265 13.18 0.82 -12.11
CA LYS A 265 14.51 1.40 -12.33
C LYS A 265 14.71 1.92 -13.77
N ASN A 266 14.07 1.27 -14.73
CA ASN A 266 14.08 1.67 -16.13
C ASN A 266 12.96 2.64 -16.52
N CYS A 267 12.20 3.14 -15.55
CA CYS A 267 11.04 4.01 -15.75
C CYS A 267 10.01 3.43 -16.74
N ASP A 268 9.86 2.11 -16.78
CA ASP A 268 8.88 1.41 -17.63
C ASP A 268 7.61 1.07 -16.83
N PHE A 269 6.63 1.96 -16.88
CA PHE A 269 5.35 1.83 -16.16
C PHE A 269 4.24 1.17 -16.99
N ARG A 270 4.54 0.52 -18.12
CA ARG A 270 3.53 -0.09 -19.00
C ARG A 270 2.94 -1.39 -18.44
N ASP A 271 3.61 -2.01 -17.48
CA ASP A 271 3.20 -3.28 -16.87
C ASP A 271 3.14 -3.12 -15.34
N VAL A 272 1.98 -2.76 -14.85
CA VAL A 272 1.67 -2.53 -13.43
C VAL A 272 0.53 -3.45 -13.03
N LEU A 273 0.60 -4.07 -11.88
CA LEU A 273 -0.49 -4.79 -11.24
C LEU A 273 -1.27 -3.82 -10.36
N TYR A 274 -2.57 -3.70 -10.62
CA TYR A 274 -3.50 -2.93 -9.82
C TYR A 274 -4.44 -3.86 -9.07
N TYR A 275 -4.66 -3.58 -7.80
CA TYR A 275 -5.51 -4.39 -6.93
C TYR A 275 -6.13 -3.53 -5.83
N CYS A 276 -7.41 -3.76 -5.55
CA CYS A 276 -8.10 -3.19 -4.39
C CYS A 276 -8.85 -4.31 -3.67
N ASP A 277 -8.87 -4.24 -2.35
CA ASP A 277 -9.71 -5.09 -1.52
C ASP A 277 -10.40 -4.28 -0.42
N CYS A 278 -11.49 -4.80 0.12
CA CYS A 278 -12.21 -4.21 1.23
C CYS A 278 -12.73 -5.31 2.17
N CYS A 279 -13.12 -4.92 3.37
CA CYS A 279 -13.65 -5.83 4.40
C CYS A 279 -15.04 -6.34 4.07
#